data_2c8c9be2a6efbbfb90f5c13c163e7087
#
_entry.id   2c8c9be2a6efbbfb90f5c13c163e7087
#
_cell.length_a   1.000
_cell.length_b   1.000
_cell.length_c   1.000
_cell.angle_alpha   90.00
_cell.angle_beta   90.00
_cell.angle_gamma   90.00
#
_symmetry.space_group_name_H-M   'P 1'
#
loop_
_entity.id
_entity.type
_entity.pdbx_description
1 polymer ?
#
loop_
_entity_poly.entity_id
_entity_poly.type
_entity_poly.pdbx_seq_one_letter_code
_entity_poly.pdbx_strand_id
1 'polypeptide(L)'
;DPDQPEPTGPATENGMAMKGKAPKAFPFQDHSAHIQGHSEFMFTRMVQINPQLYSMLQAHISEHIALMAGQQIQQEYQQQVQQLQQAMQQTGQQAQQNPQAQQQVQQMQQQMEQLTNEMAAKQAQLEAKLTAQLSQDEEARMSKEPKDPLVKLKQQEIDLRAAEVQAKMQKDMITDAEKMDLERDKLETQTS
;
A
#
# COMPACT_ATOMS: atom_id res chain seq x y z
N ASP A 1 -7.97 -23.34 -19.98
CA ASP A 1 -8.22 -22.10 -20.72
C ASP A 1 -6.94 -21.24 -20.66
N PRO A 2 -6.28 -20.97 -21.81
CA PRO A 2 -5.00 -20.22 -21.81
C PRO A 2 -5.11 -18.78 -21.29
N ASP A 3 -6.32 -18.29 -21.09
CA ASP A 3 -6.59 -16.94 -20.56
C ASP A 3 -6.92 -16.93 -19.04
N GLN A 4 -6.94 -18.08 -18.37
CA GLN A 4 -7.12 -18.09 -16.92
C GLN A 4 -5.81 -17.69 -16.21
N PRO A 5 -5.88 -16.76 -15.26
CA PRO A 5 -4.71 -16.39 -14.49
C PRO A 5 -4.23 -17.59 -13.66
N GLU A 6 -2.95 -17.93 -13.81
CA GLU A 6 -2.30 -18.97 -13.04
C GLU A 6 -1.41 -18.34 -11.94
N PRO A 7 -1.25 -19.04 -10.81
CA PRO A 7 -0.38 -18.56 -9.74
C PRO A 7 1.07 -18.54 -10.22
N THR A 8 1.70 -17.38 -10.13
CA THR A 8 3.09 -17.16 -10.53
C THR A 8 3.88 -16.51 -9.39
N GLY A 9 5.20 -16.40 -9.52
CA GLY A 9 6.02 -15.70 -8.54
C GLY A 9 6.01 -14.18 -8.75
N PRO A 10 6.38 -13.39 -7.72
CA PRO A 10 6.25 -11.93 -7.73
C PRO A 10 7.00 -11.24 -8.88
N ALA A 11 8.14 -11.78 -9.30
CA ALA A 11 8.88 -11.23 -10.44
C ALA A 11 8.12 -11.37 -11.78
N THR A 12 7.44 -12.51 -11.98
CA THR A 12 6.61 -12.75 -13.16
C THR A 12 5.38 -11.84 -13.15
N GLU A 13 4.74 -11.68 -12.02
CA GLU A 13 3.58 -10.81 -11.82
C GLU A 13 3.93 -9.33 -12.02
N ASN A 14 5.09 -8.89 -11.55
CA ASN A 14 5.65 -7.56 -11.88
C ASN A 14 5.81 -7.37 -13.38
N GLY A 15 6.31 -8.39 -14.09
CA GLY A 15 6.42 -8.38 -15.55
C GLY A 15 5.07 -8.34 -16.27
N MET A 16 4.04 -8.97 -15.73
CA MET A 16 2.67 -8.89 -16.23
C MET A 16 2.08 -7.48 -16.05
N ALA A 17 2.24 -6.91 -14.86
CA ALA A 17 1.80 -5.56 -14.54
C ALA A 17 2.45 -4.50 -15.46
N MET A 18 3.75 -4.65 -15.78
CA MET A 18 4.46 -3.79 -16.75
C MET A 18 3.85 -3.84 -18.16
N LYS A 19 3.26 -4.96 -18.53
CA LYS A 19 2.56 -5.14 -19.81
C LYS A 19 1.09 -4.71 -19.75
N GLY A 20 0.65 -4.10 -18.64
CA GLY A 20 -0.73 -3.66 -18.43
C GLY A 20 -1.70 -4.80 -18.09
N LYS A 21 -1.20 -6.00 -17.77
CA LYS A 21 -2.01 -7.12 -17.31
C LYS A 21 -2.02 -7.13 -15.78
N ALA A 22 -3.20 -6.93 -15.17
CA ALA A 22 -3.35 -6.98 -13.72
C ALA A 22 -3.09 -8.43 -13.23
N PRO A 23 -2.10 -8.66 -12.36
CA PRO A 23 -1.92 -9.95 -11.71
C PRO A 23 -3.05 -10.20 -10.71
N LYS A 24 -3.24 -11.46 -10.32
CA LYS A 24 -4.26 -11.87 -9.35
C LYS A 24 -3.61 -12.69 -8.25
N ALA A 25 -3.96 -12.41 -6.99
CA ALA A 25 -3.50 -13.20 -5.86
C ALA A 25 -4.33 -14.48 -5.67
N PHE A 26 -3.67 -15.57 -5.26
CA PHE A 26 -4.28 -16.88 -5.02
C PHE A 26 -4.03 -17.35 -3.58
N PRO A 27 -4.99 -18.06 -2.94
CA PRO A 27 -4.92 -18.42 -1.53
C PRO A 27 -3.70 -19.25 -1.10
N PHE A 28 -3.07 -19.95 -2.03
CA PHE A 28 -1.95 -20.86 -1.73
C PHE A 28 -0.58 -20.28 -2.09
N GLN A 29 -0.50 -19.00 -2.46
CA GLN A 29 0.77 -18.30 -2.68
C GLN A 29 1.42 -17.91 -1.35
N ASP A 30 2.74 -17.72 -1.36
CA ASP A 30 3.45 -17.08 -0.26
C ASP A 30 3.21 -15.56 -0.29
N HIS A 31 2.13 -15.14 0.39
CA HIS A 31 1.72 -13.75 0.39
C HIS A 31 2.78 -12.81 0.94
N SER A 32 3.56 -13.25 1.94
CA SER A 32 4.63 -12.42 2.51
C SER A 32 5.72 -12.14 1.48
N ALA A 33 6.16 -13.17 0.76
CA ALA A 33 7.16 -13.02 -0.30
C ALA A 33 6.65 -12.16 -1.46
N HIS A 34 5.35 -12.27 -1.81
CA HIS A 34 4.74 -11.44 -2.86
C HIS A 34 4.64 -9.97 -2.44
N ILE A 35 4.15 -9.69 -1.23
CA ILE A 35 4.08 -8.32 -0.69
C ILE A 35 5.46 -7.69 -0.70
N GLN A 36 6.50 -8.41 -0.23
CA GLN A 36 7.87 -7.92 -0.26
C GLN A 36 8.36 -7.64 -1.67
N GLY A 37 8.22 -8.61 -2.60
CA GLY A 37 8.73 -8.49 -3.96
C GLY A 37 8.04 -7.39 -4.77
N HIS A 38 6.72 -7.22 -4.58
CA HIS A 38 5.98 -6.13 -5.22
C HIS A 38 6.33 -4.77 -4.61
N SER A 39 6.46 -4.67 -3.27
CA SER A 39 6.87 -3.46 -2.58
C SER A 39 8.26 -3.00 -3.02
N GLU A 40 9.24 -3.92 -3.12
CA GLU A 40 10.57 -3.60 -3.63
C GLU A 40 10.53 -3.08 -5.06
N PHE A 41 9.71 -3.69 -5.92
CA PHE A 41 9.52 -3.26 -7.30
C PHE A 41 8.86 -1.88 -7.39
N MET A 42 7.90 -1.55 -6.51
CA MET A 42 7.24 -0.25 -6.46
C MET A 42 8.21 0.91 -6.17
N PHE A 43 9.36 0.66 -5.52
CA PHE A 43 10.41 1.67 -5.32
C PHE A 43 11.27 1.93 -6.54
N THR A 44 11.14 1.12 -7.60
CA THR A 44 11.88 1.38 -8.84
C THR A 44 11.37 2.64 -9.54
N ARG A 45 12.30 3.39 -10.15
CA ARG A 45 11.95 4.60 -10.88
C ARG A 45 10.87 4.36 -11.93
N MET A 46 10.87 3.19 -12.58
CA MET A 46 9.90 2.84 -13.61
C MET A 46 8.46 2.87 -13.08
N VAL A 47 8.24 2.33 -11.89
CA VAL A 47 6.91 2.35 -11.24
C VAL A 47 6.58 3.73 -10.73
N GLN A 48 7.54 4.43 -10.12
CA GLN A 48 7.35 5.76 -9.53
C GLN A 48 6.91 6.83 -10.55
N ILE A 49 7.34 6.71 -11.81
CA ILE A 49 6.94 7.63 -12.88
C ILE A 49 5.69 7.17 -13.66
N ASN A 50 5.10 6.02 -13.29
CA ASN A 50 3.93 5.45 -13.94
C ASN A 50 2.79 5.24 -12.91
N PRO A 51 1.89 6.23 -12.74
CA PRO A 51 0.83 6.15 -11.74
C PRO A 51 -0.13 4.97 -11.94
N GLN A 52 -0.35 4.55 -13.19
CA GLN A 52 -1.23 3.43 -13.50
C GLN A 52 -0.61 2.10 -13.04
N LEU A 53 0.69 1.89 -13.31
CA LEU A 53 1.42 0.72 -12.85
C LEU A 53 1.52 0.69 -11.32
N TYR A 54 1.77 1.84 -10.69
CA TYR A 54 1.79 1.99 -9.24
C TYR A 54 0.45 1.58 -8.61
N SER A 55 -0.66 2.13 -9.11
CA SER A 55 -2.00 1.81 -8.62
C SER A 55 -2.36 0.33 -8.81
N MET A 56 -1.97 -0.28 -9.93
CA MET A 56 -2.19 -1.70 -10.20
C MET A 56 -1.46 -2.60 -9.20
N LEU A 57 -0.19 -2.31 -8.93
CA LEU A 57 0.61 -3.06 -7.94
C LEU A 57 0.10 -2.86 -6.53
N GLN A 58 -0.31 -1.65 -6.17
CA GLN A 58 -0.89 -1.35 -4.87
C GLN A 58 -2.19 -2.15 -4.63
N ALA A 59 -3.07 -2.21 -5.64
CA ALA A 59 -4.29 -3.02 -5.56
C ALA A 59 -3.95 -4.52 -5.40
N HIS A 60 -2.97 -5.02 -6.13
CA HIS A 60 -2.54 -6.42 -6.04
C HIS A 60 -1.90 -6.76 -4.69
N ILE A 61 -1.08 -5.89 -4.13
CA ILE A 61 -0.55 -6.05 -2.76
C ILE A 61 -1.70 -6.11 -1.74
N SER A 62 -2.74 -5.29 -1.92
CA SER A 62 -3.92 -5.32 -1.04
C SER A 62 -4.65 -6.67 -1.10
N GLU A 63 -4.72 -7.32 -2.27
CA GLU A 63 -5.27 -8.68 -2.38
C GLU A 63 -4.44 -9.69 -1.59
N HIS A 64 -3.12 -9.63 -1.65
CA HIS A 64 -2.25 -10.49 -0.86
C HIS A 64 -2.40 -10.26 0.65
N ILE A 65 -2.52 -9.00 1.09
CA ILE A 65 -2.75 -8.64 2.50
C ILE A 65 -4.08 -9.25 2.99
N ALA A 66 -5.16 -9.11 2.20
CA ALA A 66 -6.47 -9.66 2.55
C ALA A 66 -6.44 -11.18 2.67
N LEU A 67 -5.81 -11.90 1.73
CA LEU A 67 -5.66 -13.34 1.78
C LEU A 67 -4.80 -13.80 2.95
N MET A 68 -3.69 -13.12 3.23
CA MET A 68 -2.82 -13.42 4.37
C MET A 68 -3.55 -13.22 5.70
N ALA A 69 -4.26 -12.11 5.86
CA ALA A 69 -5.06 -11.84 7.05
C ALA A 69 -6.16 -12.89 7.23
N GLY A 70 -6.88 -13.26 6.18
CA GLY A 70 -7.90 -14.30 6.20
C GLY A 70 -7.34 -15.66 6.63
N GLN A 71 -6.21 -16.07 6.09
CA GLN A 71 -5.53 -17.32 6.48
C GLN A 71 -5.12 -17.31 7.95
N GLN A 72 -4.56 -16.22 8.44
CA GLN A 72 -4.14 -16.11 9.84
C GLN A 72 -5.34 -16.22 10.79
N ILE A 73 -6.43 -15.51 10.51
CA ILE A 73 -7.64 -15.57 11.33
C ILE A 73 -8.27 -16.96 11.24
N GLN A 74 -8.33 -17.57 10.06
CA GLN A 74 -8.84 -18.92 9.91
C GLN A 74 -8.04 -19.94 10.73
N GLN A 75 -6.70 -19.84 10.76
CA GLN A 75 -5.85 -20.69 11.57
C GLN A 75 -6.09 -20.48 13.09
N GLU A 76 -6.22 -19.22 13.52
CA GLU A 76 -6.46 -18.87 14.92
C GLU A 76 -7.77 -19.49 15.43
N TYR A 77 -8.83 -19.45 14.62
CA TYR A 77 -10.17 -19.92 15.02
C TYR A 77 -10.50 -21.35 14.60
N GLN A 78 -9.61 -22.03 13.88
CA GLN A 78 -9.87 -23.36 13.31
C GLN A 78 -10.37 -24.38 14.33
N GLN A 79 -9.72 -24.46 15.49
CA GLN A 79 -10.11 -25.42 16.52
C GLN A 79 -11.50 -25.12 17.10
N GLN A 80 -11.79 -23.85 17.34
CA GLN A 80 -13.06 -23.42 17.91
C GLN A 80 -14.22 -23.66 16.94
N VAL A 81 -14.02 -23.37 15.66
CA VAL A 81 -15.00 -23.64 14.59
C VAL A 81 -15.25 -25.15 14.48
N GLN A 82 -14.19 -25.98 14.47
CA GLN A 82 -14.33 -27.44 14.40
C GLN A 82 -15.06 -28.01 15.59
N GLN A 83 -14.75 -27.58 16.82
CA GLN A 83 -15.44 -28.03 18.03
C GLN A 83 -16.92 -27.69 18.00
N LEU A 84 -17.26 -26.48 17.60
CA LEU A 84 -18.64 -26.02 17.51
C LEU A 84 -19.41 -26.79 16.42
N GLN A 85 -18.82 -27.04 15.28
CA GLN A 85 -19.40 -27.83 14.18
C GLN A 85 -19.66 -29.30 14.64
N GLN A 86 -18.71 -29.92 15.32
CA GLN A 86 -18.88 -31.27 15.83
C GLN A 86 -20.01 -31.34 16.89
N ALA A 87 -20.06 -30.37 17.79
CA ALA A 87 -21.12 -30.26 18.78
C ALA A 87 -22.50 -30.09 18.12
N MET A 88 -22.60 -29.23 17.13
CA MET A 88 -23.83 -29.02 16.34
C MET A 88 -24.27 -30.30 15.62
N GLN A 89 -23.35 -31.07 15.05
CA GLN A 89 -23.66 -32.30 14.35
C GLN A 89 -24.18 -33.39 15.30
N GLN A 90 -23.54 -33.54 16.47
CA GLN A 90 -23.98 -34.51 17.50
C GLN A 90 -25.35 -34.16 18.08
N THR A 91 -25.54 -32.88 18.44
CA THR A 91 -26.82 -32.42 19.03
C THR A 91 -27.93 -32.40 17.98
N GLY A 92 -27.61 -32.12 16.70
CA GLY A 92 -28.57 -32.12 15.59
C GLY A 92 -29.22 -33.50 15.38
N GLN A 93 -28.49 -34.61 15.59
CA GLN A 93 -29.04 -35.96 15.52
C GLN A 93 -30.06 -36.22 16.63
N GLN A 94 -29.85 -35.66 17.83
CA GLN A 94 -30.75 -35.79 18.96
C GLN A 94 -31.94 -34.83 18.86
N ALA A 95 -31.80 -33.72 18.17
CA ALA A 95 -32.82 -32.68 18.01
C ALA A 95 -34.09 -33.14 17.29
N GLN A 96 -34.00 -34.21 16.50
CA GLN A 96 -35.18 -34.79 15.82
C GLN A 96 -36.23 -35.34 16.76
N GLN A 97 -35.84 -35.72 17.97
CA GLN A 97 -36.72 -36.35 18.96
C GLN A 97 -36.80 -35.62 20.30
N ASN A 98 -35.99 -34.58 20.51
CA ASN A 98 -35.90 -33.90 21.79
C ASN A 98 -35.99 -32.37 21.62
N PRO A 99 -37.04 -31.69 22.14
CA PRO A 99 -37.19 -30.24 22.06
C PRO A 99 -36.06 -29.45 22.75
N GLN A 100 -35.44 -29.99 23.79
CA GLN A 100 -34.29 -29.33 24.44
C GLN A 100 -33.05 -29.34 23.54
N ALA A 101 -32.83 -30.42 22.80
CA ALA A 101 -31.75 -30.49 21.82
C ALA A 101 -31.96 -29.50 20.65
N GLN A 102 -33.21 -29.23 20.27
CA GLN A 102 -33.53 -28.20 19.28
C GLN A 102 -33.10 -26.79 19.75
N GLN A 103 -33.39 -26.45 21.03
CA GLN A 103 -32.96 -25.18 21.60
C GLN A 103 -31.42 -25.07 21.66
N GLN A 104 -30.73 -26.16 22.02
CA GLN A 104 -29.27 -26.18 22.03
C GLN A 104 -28.67 -25.95 20.62
N VAL A 105 -29.26 -26.57 19.60
CA VAL A 105 -28.83 -26.33 18.20
C VAL A 105 -29.00 -24.87 17.81
N GLN A 106 -30.12 -24.24 18.18
CA GLN A 106 -30.33 -22.81 17.92
C GLN A 106 -29.30 -21.92 18.64
N GLN A 107 -28.96 -22.23 19.88
CA GLN A 107 -27.90 -21.51 20.61
C GLN A 107 -26.53 -21.68 19.95
N MET A 108 -26.19 -22.88 19.52
CA MET A 108 -24.93 -23.14 18.79
C MET A 108 -24.89 -22.43 17.44
N GLN A 109 -26.01 -22.31 16.72
CA GLN A 109 -26.11 -21.53 15.49
C GLN A 109 -25.82 -20.04 15.75
N GLN A 110 -26.41 -19.48 16.83
CA GLN A 110 -26.12 -18.09 17.23
C GLN A 110 -24.64 -17.89 17.61
N GLN A 111 -24.04 -18.86 18.30
CA GLN A 111 -22.61 -18.82 18.62
C GLN A 111 -21.75 -18.89 17.37
N MET A 112 -22.11 -19.71 16.38
CA MET A 112 -21.40 -19.79 15.11
C MET A 112 -21.49 -18.47 14.34
N GLU A 113 -22.65 -17.83 14.33
CA GLU A 113 -22.83 -16.51 13.71
C GLU A 113 -21.98 -15.44 14.41
N GLN A 114 -21.98 -15.40 15.74
CA GLN A 114 -21.15 -14.49 16.51
C GLN A 114 -19.66 -14.71 16.23
N LEU A 115 -19.22 -15.97 16.21
CA LEU A 115 -17.84 -16.33 15.89
C LEU A 115 -17.45 -15.90 14.49
N THR A 116 -18.32 -16.10 13.50
CA THR A 116 -18.09 -15.66 12.12
C THR A 116 -17.96 -14.13 12.02
N ASN A 117 -18.82 -13.39 12.73
CA ASN A 117 -18.76 -11.93 12.78
C ASN A 117 -17.48 -11.43 13.49
N GLU A 118 -17.06 -12.11 14.56
CA GLU A 118 -15.81 -11.80 15.25
C GLU A 118 -14.60 -12.05 14.35
N MET A 119 -14.57 -13.18 13.64
CA MET A 119 -13.51 -13.49 12.67
C MET A 119 -13.43 -12.42 11.56
N ALA A 120 -14.57 -12.02 11.00
CA ALA A 120 -14.61 -10.97 9.97
C ALA A 120 -14.11 -9.62 10.51
N ALA A 121 -14.50 -9.23 11.73
CA ALA A 121 -14.03 -8.00 12.35
C ALA A 121 -12.51 -8.03 12.63
N LYS A 122 -11.99 -9.14 13.13
CA LYS A 122 -10.55 -9.31 13.37
C LYS A 122 -9.75 -9.34 12.07
N GLN A 123 -10.27 -9.97 11.01
CA GLN A 123 -9.65 -9.96 9.70
C GLN A 123 -9.53 -8.53 9.19
N ALA A 124 -10.60 -7.74 9.22
CA ALA A 124 -10.58 -6.34 8.78
C ALA A 124 -9.59 -5.49 9.59
N GLN A 125 -9.50 -5.70 10.92
CA GLN A 125 -8.51 -5.03 11.76
C GLN A 125 -7.08 -5.40 11.39
N LEU A 126 -6.83 -6.68 11.12
CA LEU A 126 -5.51 -7.16 10.73
C LEU A 126 -5.10 -6.61 9.35
N GLU A 127 -6.02 -6.61 8.39
CA GLU A 127 -5.81 -6.00 7.06
C GLU A 127 -5.45 -4.51 7.18
N ALA A 128 -6.21 -3.76 7.97
CA ALA A 128 -5.94 -2.34 8.21
C ALA A 128 -4.58 -2.11 8.87
N LYS A 129 -4.22 -2.95 9.85
CA LYS A 129 -2.92 -2.89 10.53
C LYS A 129 -1.76 -3.17 9.56
N LEU A 130 -1.86 -4.22 8.76
CA LEU A 130 -0.83 -4.60 7.79
C LEU A 130 -0.67 -3.52 6.70
N THR A 131 -1.77 -2.98 6.21
CA THR A 131 -1.77 -1.87 5.25
C THR A 131 -1.11 -0.62 5.82
N ALA A 132 -1.45 -0.24 7.06
CA ALA A 132 -0.86 0.91 7.73
C ALA A 132 0.65 0.72 7.97
N GLN A 133 1.07 -0.49 8.34
CA GLN A 133 2.48 -0.83 8.53
C GLN A 133 3.25 -0.74 7.21
N LEU A 134 2.69 -1.26 6.12
CA LEU A 134 3.29 -1.15 4.79
C LEU A 134 3.45 0.32 4.37
N SER A 135 2.42 1.16 4.57
CA SER A 135 2.49 2.59 4.25
C SER A 135 3.57 3.31 5.06
N GLN A 136 3.73 2.99 6.35
CA GLN A 136 4.81 3.54 7.18
C GLN A 136 6.20 3.12 6.68
N ASP A 137 6.35 1.86 6.29
CA ASP A 137 7.60 1.36 5.73
C ASP A 137 7.93 2.03 4.38
N GLU A 138 6.92 2.29 3.56
CA GLU A 138 7.05 3.03 2.30
C GLU A 138 7.49 4.49 2.56
N GLU A 139 6.84 5.19 3.46
CA GLU A 139 7.22 6.57 3.84
C GLU A 139 8.65 6.62 4.41
N ALA A 140 9.01 5.67 5.26
CA ALA A 140 10.35 5.58 5.82
C ALA A 140 11.43 5.31 4.76
N ARG A 141 11.09 4.58 3.70
CA ARG A 141 11.99 4.35 2.55
C ARG A 141 12.09 5.57 1.65
N MET A 142 10.97 6.24 1.38
CA MET A 142 10.93 7.46 0.56
C MET A 142 11.68 8.63 1.22
N SER A 143 11.66 8.72 2.55
CA SER A 143 12.36 9.76 3.31
C SER A 143 13.87 9.55 3.41
N LYS A 144 14.38 8.35 3.09
CA LYS A 144 15.83 8.10 3.02
C LYS A 144 16.36 8.65 1.71
N GLU A 145 17.51 9.37 1.78
CA GLU A 145 18.21 9.87 0.58
C GLU A 145 18.30 8.78 -0.50
N PRO A 146 18.03 9.13 -1.78
CA PRO A 146 18.11 8.15 -2.86
C PRO A 146 19.48 7.50 -2.86
N LYS A 147 19.51 6.17 -2.74
CA LYS A 147 20.74 5.37 -2.77
C LYS A 147 21.38 5.35 -4.17
N ASP A 148 20.65 5.74 -5.20
CA ASP A 148 21.14 5.80 -6.56
C ASP A 148 22.01 7.06 -6.76
N PRO A 149 23.33 6.91 -7.02
CA PRO A 149 24.25 8.03 -7.24
C PRO A 149 23.83 8.95 -8.38
N LEU A 150 23.14 8.44 -9.39
CA LEU A 150 22.64 9.22 -10.54
C LEU A 150 21.49 10.16 -10.14
N VAL A 151 20.60 9.71 -9.26
CA VAL A 151 19.49 10.53 -8.73
C VAL A 151 20.05 11.63 -7.84
N LYS A 152 21.04 11.31 -7.01
CA LYS A 152 21.73 12.28 -6.14
C LYS A 152 22.47 13.34 -6.98
N LEU A 153 23.18 12.94 -8.03
CA LEU A 153 23.84 13.85 -8.96
C LEU A 153 22.86 14.77 -9.70
N LYS A 154 21.73 14.24 -10.16
CA LYS A 154 20.69 15.06 -10.81
C LYS A 154 20.04 16.04 -9.85
N GLN A 155 19.78 15.63 -8.60
CA GLN A 155 19.25 16.54 -7.61
C GLN A 155 20.24 17.67 -7.30
N GLN A 156 21.51 17.36 -7.13
CA GLN A 156 22.56 18.35 -6.95
C GLN A 156 22.68 19.32 -8.14
N GLU A 157 22.53 18.82 -9.37
CA GLU A 157 22.54 19.68 -10.58
C GLU A 157 21.32 20.62 -10.61
N ILE A 158 20.14 20.15 -10.21
CA ILE A 158 18.92 20.97 -10.10
C ILE A 158 19.09 22.04 -9.02
N ASP A 159 19.61 21.68 -7.86
CA ASP A 159 19.83 22.58 -6.73
C ASP A 159 20.87 23.67 -7.10
N LEU A 160 21.95 23.28 -7.80
CA LEU A 160 22.95 24.22 -8.33
C LEU A 160 22.34 25.21 -9.32
N ARG A 161 21.55 24.74 -10.27
CA ARG A 161 20.87 25.63 -11.25
C ARG A 161 19.87 26.56 -10.57
N ALA A 162 19.14 26.09 -9.56
CA ALA A 162 18.24 26.94 -8.78
C ALA A 162 18.99 28.04 -8.04
N ALA A 163 20.15 27.72 -7.44
CA ALA A 163 21.01 28.69 -6.76
C ALA A 163 21.61 29.72 -7.75
N GLU A 164 22.03 29.30 -8.95
CA GLU A 164 22.52 30.22 -9.99
C GLU A 164 21.45 31.19 -10.47
N VAL A 165 20.20 30.69 -10.67
CA VAL A 165 19.06 31.54 -11.03
C VAL A 165 18.76 32.57 -9.95
N GLN A 166 18.73 32.15 -8.68
CA GLN A 166 18.52 33.07 -7.54
C GLN A 166 19.62 34.12 -7.43
N ALA A 167 20.88 33.71 -7.57
CA ALA A 167 22.02 34.64 -7.53
C ALA A 167 21.95 35.66 -8.69
N LYS A 168 21.53 35.22 -9.90
CA LYS A 168 21.35 36.12 -11.05
C LYS A 168 20.20 37.10 -10.80
N MET A 169 19.08 36.67 -10.30
CA MET A 169 17.94 37.53 -9.96
C MET A 169 18.32 38.59 -8.91
N GLN A 170 19.07 38.19 -7.86
CA GLN A 170 19.55 39.14 -6.87
C GLN A 170 20.51 40.18 -7.47
N LYS A 171 21.42 39.75 -8.35
CA LYS A 171 22.34 40.65 -9.02
C LYS A 171 21.62 41.65 -9.94
N ASP A 172 20.63 41.17 -10.71
CA ASP A 172 19.83 42.03 -11.59
C ASP A 172 19.00 43.03 -10.77
N MET A 173 18.42 42.63 -9.63
CA MET A 173 17.72 43.55 -8.71
C MET A 173 18.64 44.64 -8.14
N ILE A 174 19.88 44.31 -7.73
CA ILE A 174 20.84 45.27 -7.25
C ILE A 174 21.24 46.25 -8.34
N THR A 175 21.51 45.74 -9.54
CA THR A 175 21.89 46.58 -10.71
C THR A 175 20.76 47.52 -11.11
N ASP A 176 19.51 47.08 -11.05
CA ASP A 176 18.36 47.93 -11.37
C ASP A 176 18.10 49.00 -10.28
N ALA A 177 18.30 48.66 -9.02
CA ALA A 177 18.24 49.62 -7.91
C ALA A 177 19.33 50.69 -8.03
N GLU A 178 20.58 50.33 -8.35
CA GLU A 178 21.67 51.29 -8.59
C GLU A 178 21.39 52.21 -9.78
N LYS A 179 20.79 51.72 -10.86
CA LYS A 179 20.37 52.54 -12.02
C LYS A 179 19.28 53.53 -11.65
N MET A 180 18.29 53.13 -10.89
CA MET A 180 17.22 54.01 -10.39
C MET A 180 17.74 55.11 -9.48
N ASP A 181 18.72 54.83 -8.61
CA ASP A 181 19.35 55.85 -7.75
C ASP A 181 20.15 56.82 -8.59
N LEU A 182 20.91 56.39 -9.59
CA LEU A 182 21.66 57.24 -10.51
C LEU A 182 20.74 58.14 -11.39
N GLU A 183 19.56 57.66 -11.79
CA GLU A 183 18.58 58.48 -12.51
C GLU A 183 17.93 59.51 -11.60
N ARG A 184 17.67 59.18 -10.34
CA ARG A 184 17.12 60.10 -9.35
C ARG A 184 18.11 61.24 -9.05
N ASP A 185 19.40 60.94 -8.83
CA ASP A 185 20.45 61.93 -8.62
C ASP A 185 20.66 62.89 -9.82
N LYS A 186 20.50 62.38 -11.08
CA LYS A 186 20.54 63.23 -12.26
C LYS A 186 19.35 64.17 -12.38
N LEU A 187 18.17 63.76 -11.97
CA LEU A 187 16.97 64.59 -11.95
C LEU A 187 17.08 65.71 -10.89
N GLU A 188 17.62 65.42 -9.70
CA GLU A 188 17.84 66.41 -8.64
C GLU A 188 18.87 67.46 -9.04
N THR A 189 19.92 67.07 -9.75
CA THR A 189 20.94 68.04 -10.25
C THR A 189 20.47 68.91 -11.42
N GLN A 190 19.40 68.54 -12.15
CA GLN A 190 18.86 69.38 -13.23
C GLN A 190 17.80 70.36 -12.78
N THR A 191 17.31 70.27 -11.54
CA THR A 191 16.27 71.15 -10.95
C THR A 191 16.80 72.15 -9.97
N SER A 192 18.13 72.23 -9.74
CA SER A 192 18.81 73.23 -8.95
C SER A 192 19.52 74.25 -9.81
#